data_a41858562f015197772dfdb4ca951011
#
_entry.id   a41858562f015197772dfdb4ca951011
#
_cell.length_a   1.000
_cell.length_b   1.000
_cell.length_c   1.000
_cell.angle_alpha   90.00
_cell.angle_beta   90.00
_cell.angle_gamma   90.00
#
_symmetry.space_group_name_H-M   'P 1'
#
loop_
_entity.id
_entity.type
_entity.pdbx_description
1 polymer ?
#
loop_
_entity_poly.entity_id
_entity_poly.type
_entity_poly.pdbx_seq_one_letter_code
_entity_poly.pdbx_strand_id
1 'polypeptide(L)'
;FEEMMDGRVKTLHPKIHAGILARRESDMKVLEERGYETIDLVIVNLYPFTETIKKGSSFEDAIENIDIGGPTMIRAAAKNFKDVVVVCNPNDYSHIISEWNENDGISYETRKNLSQKVFALMANYNKSISDYLKGEVKDIHSYNFSNNVNLRYGENPHQNSTLFIFDDLKNKNIANAEIIQGKELSYNNLSLIHI
;
A
#
# COMPACT_ATOMS: atom_id res chain seq x y z
N PHE A 1 27.33 -2.61 6.63
CA PHE A 1 27.53 -3.86 5.91
C PHE A 1 27.96 -3.52 4.49
N GLU A 2 28.89 -4.32 3.95
CA GLU A 2 29.27 -4.17 2.56
C GLU A 2 28.12 -4.61 1.65
N GLU A 3 27.93 -3.84 0.60
CA GLU A 3 27.01 -4.16 -0.46
C GLU A 3 27.55 -5.36 -1.27
N MET A 4 26.68 -6.30 -1.61
CA MET A 4 27.05 -7.49 -2.39
C MET A 4 26.22 -7.59 -3.65
N MET A 5 26.78 -8.23 -4.68
CA MET A 5 26.11 -8.55 -5.93
C MET A 5 25.54 -7.29 -6.61
N ASP A 6 26.39 -6.28 -6.84
CA ASP A 6 26.05 -5.01 -7.48
C ASP A 6 24.83 -4.32 -6.85
N GLY A 7 24.72 -4.39 -5.52
CA GLY A 7 23.64 -3.75 -4.78
C GLY A 7 22.36 -4.57 -4.59
N ARG A 8 22.29 -5.78 -5.06
CA ARG A 8 21.14 -6.67 -4.85
C ARG A 8 20.95 -7.04 -3.37
N VAL A 9 22.02 -7.03 -2.58
CA VAL A 9 21.98 -7.28 -1.14
C VAL A 9 22.61 -6.10 -0.39
N LYS A 10 21.76 -5.22 0.15
CA LYS A 10 22.14 -4.05 0.94
C LYS A 10 21.58 -4.10 2.36
N THR A 11 20.29 -4.28 2.50
CA THR A 11 19.54 -4.13 3.75
C THR A 11 19.02 -5.45 4.32
N LEU A 12 19.28 -6.58 3.65
CA LEU A 12 18.87 -7.91 4.10
C LEU A 12 19.84 -8.47 5.16
N HIS A 13 19.95 -7.77 6.29
CA HIS A 13 20.84 -8.16 7.36
C HIS A 13 20.08 -8.45 8.66
N PRO A 14 20.42 -9.52 9.41
CA PRO A 14 19.74 -9.88 10.66
C PRO A 14 19.69 -8.75 11.68
N LYS A 15 20.73 -7.91 11.79
CA LYS A 15 20.76 -6.77 12.70
C LYS A 15 19.64 -5.77 12.41
N ILE A 16 19.41 -5.44 11.12
CA ILE A 16 18.35 -4.51 10.70
C ILE A 16 17.00 -5.11 11.02
N HIS A 17 16.75 -6.35 10.58
CA HIS A 17 15.46 -6.99 10.77
C HIS A 17 15.16 -7.34 12.23
N ALA A 18 16.16 -7.68 13.01
CA ALA A 18 16.01 -7.87 14.46
C ALA A 18 15.61 -6.55 15.14
N GLY A 19 16.27 -5.44 14.81
CA GLY A 19 15.92 -4.12 15.34
C GLY A 19 14.47 -3.70 15.02
N ILE A 20 13.99 -4.02 13.82
CA ILE A 20 12.61 -3.74 13.40
C ILE A 20 11.62 -4.71 14.06
N LEU A 21 11.91 -6.01 14.10
CA LEU A 21 10.94 -7.05 14.47
C LEU A 21 10.88 -7.34 15.98
N ALA A 22 11.86 -6.91 16.75
CA ALA A 22 11.90 -7.16 18.19
C ALA A 22 10.69 -6.56 18.89
N ARG A 23 9.98 -7.39 19.66
CA ARG A 23 8.91 -6.95 20.54
C ARG A 23 9.51 -6.28 21.75
N ARG A 24 9.14 -5.03 22.01
CA ARG A 24 9.73 -4.22 23.10
C ARG A 24 9.49 -4.82 24.50
N GLU A 25 8.43 -5.64 24.63
CA GLU A 25 8.08 -6.29 25.89
C GLU A 25 8.90 -7.56 26.20
N SER A 26 9.38 -8.29 25.18
CA SER A 26 9.92 -9.66 25.37
C SER A 26 11.29 -9.92 24.76
N ASP A 27 11.69 -9.17 23.74
CA ASP A 27 12.86 -9.53 22.92
C ASP A 27 14.09 -8.66 23.18
N MET A 28 13.99 -7.66 24.08
CA MET A 28 15.06 -6.68 24.34
C MET A 28 16.36 -7.34 24.80
N LYS A 29 16.27 -8.35 25.65
CA LYS A 29 17.45 -9.11 26.13
C LYS A 29 18.21 -9.78 24.98
N VAL A 30 17.49 -10.30 23.98
CA VAL A 30 18.11 -10.95 22.81
C VAL A 30 18.87 -9.93 21.96
N LEU A 31 18.35 -8.70 21.81
CA LEU A 31 19.04 -7.63 21.12
C LEU A 31 20.30 -7.21 21.86
N GLU A 32 20.21 -7.00 23.17
CA GLU A 32 21.31 -6.61 24.02
C GLU A 32 22.48 -7.63 23.99
N GLU A 33 22.17 -8.92 24.14
CA GLU A 33 23.14 -10.02 24.04
C GLU A 33 23.91 -10.06 22.72
N ARG A 34 23.30 -9.53 21.64
CA ARG A 34 23.86 -9.46 20.28
C ARG A 34 24.50 -8.10 19.95
N GLY A 35 24.36 -7.11 20.80
CA GLY A 35 24.78 -5.74 20.55
C GLY A 35 23.97 -5.10 19.41
N TYR A 36 22.67 -5.40 19.32
CA TYR A 36 21.74 -4.83 18.35
C TYR A 36 20.85 -3.79 19.02
N GLU A 37 20.48 -2.75 18.27
CA GLU A 37 19.61 -1.68 18.72
C GLU A 37 18.22 -1.84 18.10
N THR A 38 17.22 -1.19 18.71
CA THR A 38 15.86 -1.09 18.14
C THR A 38 15.83 -0.12 16.97
N ILE A 39 14.91 -0.39 16.06
CA ILE A 39 14.53 0.55 14.99
C ILE A 39 13.05 0.85 15.18
N ASP A 40 12.74 2.09 15.53
CA ASP A 40 11.40 2.50 15.94
C ASP A 40 10.62 3.22 14.81
N LEU A 41 11.34 3.67 13.77
CA LEU A 41 10.75 4.33 12.59
C LEU A 41 11.42 3.79 11.32
N VAL A 42 10.59 3.37 10.37
CA VAL A 42 11.01 2.88 9.04
C VAL A 42 10.31 3.71 7.97
N ILE A 43 11.08 4.46 7.19
CA ILE A 43 10.58 5.25 6.07
C ILE A 43 11.23 4.71 4.80
N VAL A 44 10.43 4.15 3.91
CA VAL A 44 10.91 3.54 2.66
C VAL A 44 9.93 3.81 1.53
N ASN A 45 10.44 4.39 0.46
CA ASN A 45 9.75 4.46 -0.83
C ASN A 45 10.30 3.36 -1.73
N LEU A 46 9.42 2.52 -2.27
CA LEU A 46 9.81 1.41 -3.15
C LEU A 46 10.31 1.93 -4.50
N TYR A 47 11.14 1.15 -5.16
CA TYR A 47 11.49 1.41 -6.56
C TYR A 47 10.23 1.45 -7.43
N PRO A 48 10.10 2.45 -8.32
CA PRO A 48 8.87 2.69 -9.09
C PRO A 48 8.75 1.71 -10.28
N PHE A 49 8.58 0.42 -10.00
CA PHE A 49 8.51 -0.65 -11.00
C PHE A 49 7.53 -0.33 -12.14
N THR A 50 6.31 0.10 -11.79
CA THR A 50 5.29 0.43 -12.78
C THR A 50 5.69 1.58 -13.70
N GLU A 51 6.42 2.58 -13.19
CA GLU A 51 6.90 3.69 -14.00
C GLU A 51 8.06 3.24 -14.92
N THR A 52 8.91 2.35 -14.42
CA THR A 52 10.03 1.78 -15.18
C THR A 52 9.53 1.04 -16.41
N ILE A 53 8.55 0.15 -16.26
CA ILE A 53 7.95 -0.57 -17.40
C ILE A 53 7.20 0.35 -18.37
N LYS A 54 6.50 1.39 -17.86
CA LYS A 54 5.80 2.38 -18.72
C LYS A 54 6.76 3.22 -19.57
N LYS A 55 8.00 3.40 -19.15
CA LYS A 55 9.06 4.09 -19.91
C LYS A 55 9.67 3.24 -21.02
N GLY A 56 9.27 1.97 -21.15
CA GLY A 56 9.75 1.06 -22.20
C GLY A 56 11.14 0.47 -21.90
N SER A 57 11.46 0.24 -20.62
CA SER A 57 12.69 -0.47 -20.23
C SER A 57 12.75 -1.87 -20.82
N SER A 58 13.98 -2.41 -20.98
CA SER A 58 14.16 -3.81 -21.37
C SER A 58 13.57 -4.75 -20.33
N PHE A 59 13.38 -6.02 -20.69
CA PHE A 59 12.91 -7.03 -19.74
C PHE A 59 13.90 -7.19 -18.58
N GLU A 60 15.20 -7.25 -18.89
CA GLU A 60 16.28 -7.37 -17.92
C GLU A 60 16.29 -6.18 -16.96
N ASP A 61 16.18 -4.96 -17.47
CA ASP A 61 16.12 -3.74 -16.65
C ASP A 61 14.87 -3.73 -15.76
N ALA A 62 13.74 -4.20 -16.25
CA ALA A 62 12.52 -4.31 -15.45
C ALA A 62 12.70 -5.29 -14.29
N ILE A 63 13.35 -6.45 -14.54
CA ILE A 63 13.64 -7.45 -13.50
C ILE A 63 14.60 -6.87 -12.43
N GLU A 64 15.67 -6.16 -12.85
CA GLU A 64 16.59 -5.52 -11.90
C GLU A 64 15.93 -4.40 -11.06
N ASN A 65 14.85 -3.81 -11.55
CA ASN A 65 14.06 -2.82 -10.81
C ASN A 65 13.02 -3.42 -9.86
N ILE A 66 12.99 -4.74 -9.68
CA ILE A 66 12.17 -5.36 -8.63
C ILE A 66 12.87 -5.14 -7.28
N ASP A 67 12.25 -4.33 -6.44
CA ASP A 67 12.76 -4.05 -5.09
C ASP A 67 12.55 -5.25 -4.16
N ILE A 68 13.61 -5.70 -3.53
CA ILE A 68 13.60 -6.80 -2.54
C ILE A 68 13.75 -6.26 -1.12
N GLY A 69 14.72 -5.39 -0.91
CA GLY A 69 15.06 -4.88 0.42
C GLY A 69 13.99 -3.98 1.01
N GLY A 70 13.46 -3.05 0.23
CA GLY A 70 12.39 -2.15 0.64
C GLY A 70 11.14 -2.90 1.10
N PRO A 71 10.54 -3.77 0.26
CA PRO A 71 9.42 -4.62 0.63
C PRO A 71 9.64 -5.43 1.90
N THR A 72 10.84 -5.98 2.08
CA THR A 72 11.16 -6.79 3.27
C THR A 72 11.16 -5.93 4.54
N MET A 73 11.76 -4.75 4.50
CA MET A 73 11.81 -3.82 5.64
C MET A 73 10.43 -3.28 6.02
N ILE A 74 9.65 -2.79 5.04
CA ILE A 74 8.33 -2.24 5.35
C ILE A 74 7.35 -3.30 5.84
N ARG A 75 7.44 -4.54 5.32
CA ARG A 75 6.62 -5.65 5.82
C ARG A 75 7.01 -6.05 7.25
N ALA A 76 8.29 -6.05 7.58
CA ALA A 76 8.76 -6.30 8.93
C ALA A 76 8.23 -5.23 9.91
N ALA A 77 8.35 -3.95 9.56
CA ALA A 77 7.85 -2.85 10.36
C ALA A 77 6.32 -2.86 10.49
N ALA A 78 5.61 -3.11 9.38
CA ALA A 78 4.16 -3.23 9.39
C ALA A 78 3.66 -4.39 10.26
N LYS A 79 4.36 -5.53 10.29
CA LYS A 79 4.05 -6.64 11.19
C LYS A 79 4.21 -6.24 12.65
N ASN A 80 5.22 -5.42 12.97
CA ASN A 80 5.52 -4.96 14.33
C ASN A 80 4.98 -3.55 14.62
N PHE A 81 3.85 -3.17 14.02
CA PHE A 81 3.26 -1.83 14.16
C PHE A 81 2.91 -1.45 15.60
N LYS A 82 2.84 -2.42 16.52
CA LYS A 82 2.68 -2.14 17.94
C LYS A 82 3.83 -1.29 18.47
N ASP A 83 5.04 -1.56 18.00
CA ASP A 83 6.27 -0.96 18.50
C ASP A 83 6.99 -0.06 17.48
N VAL A 84 6.66 -0.18 16.17
CA VAL A 84 7.36 0.48 15.07
C VAL A 84 6.42 1.30 14.20
N VAL A 85 6.83 2.52 13.88
CA VAL A 85 6.18 3.36 12.87
C VAL A 85 6.70 2.99 11.48
N VAL A 86 5.82 2.77 10.51
CA VAL A 86 6.21 2.52 9.11
C VAL A 86 5.55 3.54 8.18
N VAL A 87 6.34 4.20 7.36
CA VAL A 87 5.85 5.18 6.38
C VAL A 87 6.35 4.79 4.99
N CYS A 88 5.43 4.57 4.07
CA CYS A 88 5.73 4.15 2.70
C CYS A 88 5.17 5.11 1.62
N ASN A 89 4.58 6.24 2.05
CA ASN A 89 4.04 7.25 1.16
C ASN A 89 4.44 8.65 1.64
N PRO A 90 5.08 9.47 0.80
CA PRO A 90 5.46 10.84 1.15
C PRO A 90 4.29 11.73 1.58
N ASN A 91 3.08 11.45 1.11
CA ASN A 91 1.89 12.21 1.49
C ASN A 91 1.52 12.06 2.98
N ASP A 92 2.06 11.05 3.66
CA ASP A 92 1.82 10.84 5.10
C ASP A 92 2.81 11.64 5.99
N TYR A 93 3.91 12.19 5.43
CA TYR A 93 4.97 12.83 6.22
C TYR A 93 4.46 14.00 7.06
N SER A 94 3.67 14.89 6.49
CA SER A 94 3.15 16.06 7.21
C SER A 94 2.28 15.65 8.40
N HIS A 95 1.44 14.63 8.23
CA HIS A 95 0.60 14.10 9.29
C HIS A 95 1.45 13.49 10.42
N ILE A 96 2.44 12.68 10.07
CA ILE A 96 3.34 12.04 11.06
C ILE A 96 4.14 13.08 11.84
N ILE A 97 4.66 14.11 11.16
CA ILE A 97 5.40 15.19 11.81
C ILE A 97 4.49 15.98 12.77
N SER A 98 3.26 16.30 12.35
CA SER A 98 2.31 17.02 13.21
C SER A 98 1.96 16.22 14.45
N GLU A 99 1.58 14.94 14.28
CA GLU A 99 1.22 14.06 15.38
C GLU A 99 2.38 13.87 16.37
N TRP A 100 3.59 13.70 15.85
CA TRP A 100 4.80 13.59 16.68
C TRP A 100 5.03 14.83 17.53
N ASN A 101 4.93 16.01 16.92
CA ASN A 101 5.16 17.28 17.62
C ASN A 101 4.08 17.58 18.68
N GLU A 102 2.86 17.12 18.45
CA GLU A 102 1.73 17.34 19.37
C GLU A 102 1.73 16.36 20.55
N ASN A 103 2.17 15.11 20.32
CA ASN A 103 1.97 14.02 21.29
C ASN A 103 3.27 13.38 21.78
N ASP A 104 4.45 13.89 21.34
CA ASP A 104 5.76 13.28 21.60
C ASP A 104 5.82 11.79 21.18
N GLY A 105 5.13 11.46 20.07
CA GLY A 105 5.06 10.12 19.53
C GLY A 105 3.93 9.92 18.55
N ILE A 106 3.81 8.69 18.03
CA ILE A 106 2.77 8.30 17.08
C ILE A 106 1.82 7.33 17.76
N SER A 107 0.52 7.59 17.68
CA SER A 107 -0.53 6.79 18.31
C SER A 107 -0.57 5.36 17.74
N TYR A 108 -1.07 4.44 18.54
CA TYR A 108 -1.29 3.04 18.10
C TYR A 108 -2.19 2.97 16.86
N GLU A 109 -3.25 3.77 16.82
CA GLU A 109 -4.21 3.74 15.71
C GLU A 109 -3.58 4.25 14.42
N THR A 110 -2.77 5.31 14.48
CA THR A 110 -2.00 5.78 13.33
C THR A 110 -1.01 4.72 12.85
N ARG A 111 -0.26 4.07 13.74
CA ARG A 111 0.66 2.98 13.38
C ARG A 111 -0.07 1.81 12.72
N LYS A 112 -1.23 1.43 13.23
CA LYS A 112 -2.08 0.38 12.64
C LYS A 112 -2.58 0.76 11.23
N ASN A 113 -3.01 1.99 11.05
CA ASN A 113 -3.44 2.50 9.74
C ASN A 113 -2.28 2.54 8.73
N LEU A 114 -1.10 2.96 9.15
CA LEU A 114 0.11 2.92 8.31
C LEU A 114 0.51 1.49 7.94
N SER A 115 0.41 0.54 8.88
CA SER A 115 0.61 -0.88 8.61
C SER A 115 -0.34 -1.42 7.54
N GLN A 116 -1.61 -1.08 7.61
CA GLN A 116 -2.60 -1.45 6.60
C GLN A 116 -2.23 -0.89 5.22
N LYS A 117 -1.79 0.38 5.15
CA LYS A 117 -1.32 0.99 3.89
C LYS A 117 -0.14 0.23 3.28
N VAL A 118 0.81 -0.25 4.10
CA VAL A 118 1.93 -1.07 3.61
C VAL A 118 1.43 -2.35 2.96
N PHE A 119 0.51 -3.09 3.59
CA PHE A 119 0.01 -4.33 3.01
C PHE A 119 -0.80 -4.09 1.73
N ALA A 120 -1.57 -3.01 1.65
CA ALA A 120 -2.26 -2.59 0.44
C ALA A 120 -1.27 -2.24 -0.69
N LEU A 121 -0.21 -1.46 -0.38
CA LEU A 121 0.86 -1.15 -1.31
C LEU A 121 1.52 -2.43 -1.85
N MET A 122 1.85 -3.37 -0.95
CA MET A 122 2.49 -4.63 -1.34
C MET A 122 1.61 -5.52 -2.22
N ALA A 123 0.30 -5.54 -1.98
CA ALA A 123 -0.63 -6.26 -2.84
C ALA A 123 -0.59 -5.71 -4.28
N ASN A 124 -0.65 -4.38 -4.43
CA ASN A 124 -0.60 -3.72 -5.73
C ASN A 124 0.78 -3.88 -6.41
N TYR A 125 1.87 -3.76 -5.64
CA TYR A 125 3.24 -3.92 -6.12
C TYR A 125 3.46 -5.34 -6.68
N ASN A 126 3.11 -6.37 -5.91
CA ASN A 126 3.23 -7.76 -6.32
C ASN A 126 2.34 -8.08 -7.53
N LYS A 127 1.13 -7.50 -7.57
CA LYS A 127 0.23 -7.65 -8.73
C LYS A 127 0.87 -7.09 -10.00
N SER A 128 1.44 -5.89 -9.93
CA SER A 128 2.10 -5.25 -11.09
C SER A 128 3.25 -6.10 -11.64
N ILE A 129 4.07 -6.68 -10.77
CA ILE A 129 5.16 -7.59 -11.15
C ILE A 129 4.59 -8.87 -11.79
N SER A 130 3.60 -9.48 -11.15
CA SER A 130 2.97 -10.71 -11.64
C SER A 130 2.34 -10.51 -13.01
N ASP A 131 1.65 -9.40 -13.21
CA ASP A 131 1.00 -9.09 -14.49
C ASP A 131 2.05 -8.84 -15.60
N TYR A 132 3.14 -8.14 -15.27
CA TYR A 132 4.25 -7.94 -16.20
C TYR A 132 4.90 -9.26 -16.63
N LEU A 133 5.16 -10.18 -15.68
CA LEU A 133 5.80 -11.47 -15.95
C LEU A 133 4.91 -12.45 -16.72
N LYS A 134 3.58 -12.30 -16.63
CA LYS A 134 2.64 -13.13 -17.41
C LYS A 134 2.69 -12.84 -18.91
N GLY A 135 3.18 -11.65 -19.32
CA GLY A 135 3.04 -11.19 -20.68
C GLY A 135 1.55 -10.94 -21.04
N GLU A 136 1.23 -10.94 -22.33
CA GLU A 136 -0.16 -10.81 -22.79
C GLU A 136 -0.97 -12.10 -22.56
N VAL A 137 -1.28 -12.43 -21.31
CA VAL A 137 -2.29 -13.46 -21.02
C VAL A 137 -3.67 -12.81 -21.10
N LYS A 138 -4.38 -13.11 -22.17
CA LYS A 138 -5.68 -12.49 -22.52
C LYS A 138 -6.86 -12.85 -21.58
N ASP A 139 -6.69 -13.78 -20.65
CA ASP A 139 -7.86 -14.43 -20.02
C ASP A 139 -8.05 -14.17 -18.51
N ILE A 140 -7.19 -13.40 -17.85
CA ILE A 140 -7.39 -13.04 -16.44
C ILE A 140 -7.35 -11.53 -16.27
N HIS A 141 -8.52 -10.92 -16.20
CA HIS A 141 -8.67 -9.52 -15.81
C HIS A 141 -8.86 -9.41 -14.29
N SER A 142 -7.91 -8.78 -13.61
CA SER A 142 -8.07 -8.37 -12.20
C SER A 142 -8.49 -6.91 -12.17
N TYR A 143 -9.63 -6.63 -11.57
CA TYR A 143 -10.14 -5.28 -11.39
C TYR A 143 -9.99 -4.87 -9.92
N ASN A 144 -9.41 -3.70 -9.68
CA ASN A 144 -9.38 -3.09 -8.35
C ASN A 144 -10.44 -1.99 -8.28
N PHE A 145 -11.26 -2.05 -7.25
CA PHE A 145 -12.27 -1.04 -6.95
C PHE A 145 -11.94 -0.44 -5.58
N SER A 146 -11.57 0.82 -5.53
CA SER A 146 -11.12 1.47 -4.29
C SER A 146 -12.19 2.27 -3.58
N ASN A 147 -13.17 2.77 -4.30
CA ASN A 147 -14.23 3.60 -3.75
C ASN A 147 -15.58 2.92 -3.92
N ASN A 148 -16.44 3.11 -2.95
CA ASN A 148 -17.82 2.70 -3.06
C ASN A 148 -18.76 3.88 -2.74
N VAL A 149 -19.88 3.94 -3.42
CA VAL A 149 -20.96 4.88 -3.17
C VAL A 149 -22.22 4.07 -2.87
N ASN A 150 -22.80 4.27 -1.70
CA ASN A 150 -24.09 3.67 -1.39
C ASN A 150 -25.18 4.34 -2.21
N LEU A 151 -25.93 3.56 -2.94
CA LEU A 151 -27.10 4.02 -3.68
C LEU A 151 -28.31 4.07 -2.75
N ARG A 152 -29.31 4.88 -3.10
CA ARG A 152 -30.52 5.03 -2.28
C ARG A 152 -31.25 3.71 -2.04
N TYR A 153 -31.26 2.82 -3.05
CA TYR A 153 -31.82 1.47 -2.98
C TYR A 153 -31.34 0.66 -4.19
N GLY A 154 -31.52 -0.65 -4.15
CA GLY A 154 -31.20 -1.56 -5.23
C GLY A 154 -32.26 -1.60 -6.34
N GLU A 155 -32.48 -2.76 -6.94
CA GLU A 155 -33.53 -2.95 -7.94
C GLU A 155 -34.91 -2.68 -7.34
N ASN A 156 -35.14 -3.10 -6.11
CA ASN A 156 -36.34 -2.85 -5.33
C ASN A 156 -36.06 -1.90 -4.16
N PRO A 157 -37.05 -1.11 -3.68
CA PRO A 157 -36.89 -0.09 -2.63
C PRO A 157 -36.35 -0.60 -1.30
N HIS A 158 -36.53 -1.87 -0.98
CA HIS A 158 -36.07 -2.49 0.26
C HIS A 158 -34.66 -3.11 0.18
N GLN A 159 -34.05 -3.08 -1.00
CA GLN A 159 -32.71 -3.63 -1.23
C GLN A 159 -31.63 -2.57 -1.09
N ASN A 160 -30.52 -2.94 -0.46
CA ASN A 160 -29.31 -2.12 -0.46
C ASN A 160 -28.53 -2.34 -1.76
N SER A 161 -27.91 -1.29 -2.25
CA SER A 161 -27.03 -1.34 -3.42
C SER A 161 -25.82 -0.44 -3.25
N THR A 162 -24.69 -0.89 -3.75
CA THR A 162 -23.43 -0.16 -3.69
C THR A 162 -22.81 -0.11 -5.08
N LEU A 163 -22.40 1.08 -5.49
CA LEU A 163 -21.66 1.32 -6.71
C LEU A 163 -20.17 1.30 -6.40
N PHE A 164 -19.45 0.39 -7.01
CA PHE A 164 -17.99 0.34 -6.92
C PHE A 164 -17.36 1.08 -8.10
N ILE A 165 -16.35 1.90 -7.79
CA ILE A 165 -15.67 2.71 -8.79
C ILE A 165 -14.34 2.03 -9.12
N PHE A 166 -14.11 1.83 -10.41
CA PHE A 166 -12.88 1.24 -10.92
C PHE A 166 -11.71 2.22 -10.81
N ASP A 167 -10.59 1.80 -10.25
CA ASP A 167 -9.46 2.68 -9.93
C ASP A 167 -8.84 3.37 -11.15
N ASP A 168 -8.86 2.72 -12.30
CA ASP A 168 -8.29 3.27 -13.53
C ASP A 168 -9.17 4.36 -14.18
N LEU A 169 -10.43 4.48 -13.76
CA LEU A 169 -11.37 5.48 -14.27
C LEU A 169 -11.35 6.77 -13.42
N LYS A 170 -10.20 7.36 -13.22
CA LYS A 170 -10.05 8.61 -12.42
C LYS A 170 -10.74 9.83 -13.05
N ASN A 171 -11.19 9.75 -14.31
CA ASN A 171 -11.70 10.90 -15.03
C ASN A 171 -13.11 10.65 -15.61
N LYS A 172 -14.06 11.52 -15.23
CA LYS A 172 -15.36 11.74 -15.90
C LYS A 172 -16.23 10.47 -16.07
N ASN A 173 -16.63 9.89 -14.98
CA ASN A 173 -17.67 8.86 -14.97
C ASN A 173 -18.86 9.32 -14.10
N ILE A 174 -19.99 8.66 -14.24
CA ILE A 174 -21.22 9.02 -13.51
C ILE A 174 -21.10 8.87 -11.99
N ALA A 175 -20.19 8.01 -11.52
CA ALA A 175 -19.96 7.79 -10.10
C ALA A 175 -19.23 8.95 -9.43
N ASN A 176 -18.45 9.72 -10.21
CA ASN A 176 -17.73 10.91 -9.77
C ASN A 176 -18.42 12.22 -10.17
N ALA A 177 -19.63 12.14 -10.72
CA ALA A 177 -20.37 13.31 -11.15
C ALA A 177 -20.95 14.05 -9.93
N GLU A 178 -20.87 15.39 -9.95
CA GLU A 178 -21.53 16.24 -8.97
C GLU A 178 -23.04 16.27 -9.23
N ILE A 179 -23.83 16.04 -8.19
CA ILE A 179 -25.29 16.13 -8.27
C ILE A 179 -25.68 17.60 -8.09
N ILE A 180 -25.96 18.29 -9.21
CA ILE A 180 -26.32 19.72 -9.19
C ILE A 180 -27.75 19.91 -8.67
N GLN A 181 -28.66 18.98 -8.96
CA GLN A 181 -30.07 19.04 -8.57
C GLN A 181 -30.70 17.65 -8.53
N GLY A 182 -31.61 17.42 -7.59
CA GLY A 182 -32.36 16.18 -7.45
C GLY A 182 -31.94 15.34 -6.25
N LYS A 183 -32.24 14.04 -6.30
CA LYS A 183 -31.91 13.07 -5.25
C LYS A 183 -30.67 12.27 -5.67
N GLU A 184 -30.01 11.67 -4.69
CA GLU A 184 -28.92 10.71 -4.91
C GLU A 184 -29.35 9.58 -5.87
N LEU A 185 -28.35 8.99 -6.55
CA LEU A 185 -28.60 7.95 -7.53
C LEU A 185 -29.17 6.68 -6.88
N SER A 186 -30.02 5.97 -7.61
CA SER A 186 -30.47 4.63 -7.29
C SER A 186 -29.96 3.64 -8.33
N TYR A 187 -30.06 2.35 -8.04
CA TYR A 187 -29.77 1.27 -9.00
C TYR A 187 -30.50 1.48 -10.34
N ASN A 188 -31.78 1.82 -10.29
CA ASN A 188 -32.60 2.01 -11.50
C ASN A 188 -32.12 3.18 -12.37
N ASN A 189 -31.58 4.25 -11.76
CA ASN A 189 -31.00 5.35 -12.52
C ASN A 189 -29.78 4.91 -13.33
N LEU A 190 -28.96 4.02 -12.77
CA LEU A 190 -27.75 3.52 -13.41
C LEU A 190 -28.04 2.41 -14.41
N SER A 191 -29.01 1.53 -14.14
CA SER A 191 -29.37 0.44 -15.06
C SER A 191 -30.02 0.93 -16.33
N LEU A 192 -30.72 2.05 -16.29
CA LEU A 192 -31.38 2.67 -17.49
C LEU A 192 -30.36 3.32 -18.45
N ILE A 193 -29.10 3.47 -18.08
CA ILE A 193 -28.06 4.00 -18.98
C ILE A 193 -27.70 2.99 -20.09
N HIS A 194 -28.08 1.74 -19.93
CA HIS A 194 -27.78 0.66 -20.87
C HIS A 194 -28.93 0.35 -21.89
N ILE A 195 -29.98 1.17 -21.94
CA ILE A 195 -31.10 0.99 -22.87
C ILE A 195 -30.90 1.88 -24.10
#